data_013006f079781085951c97053a2653cf
#
_entry.id   013006f079781085951c97053a2653cf
#
_cell.length_a   1.000
_cell.length_b   1.000
_cell.length_c   1.000
_cell.angle_alpha   90.00
_cell.angle_beta   90.00
_cell.angle_gamma   90.00
#
_symmetry.space_group_name_H-M   'P 1'
#
loop_
_entity.id
_entity.type
_entity.pdbx_description
1 polymer ?
#
loop_
_entity_poly.entity_id
_entity_poly.type
_entity_poly.pdbx_seq_one_letter_code
_entity_poly.pdbx_strand_id
1 'polypeptide(L)'
;MNPIDIAVLVILALFALAGLYRGFLTSLFNLGAYLVSILLALLFMPLGANGIRSSESLYNMMLYYTEGSEYITNAEYVRADISSISSQELSDIISNAHLPYPMAKEISENIATEAFADQGVTTLGDYFNQTIVCVFINILVFLAIFALVRLILAFVINGVDYAWSFPLLRSGDSLLGMGLGVLRGMFALFLLFMLLPIGLTILGQFELVQALVDHSIFSAFFYRSNFLLALMPGA
;
A
#
# COMPACT_ATOMS: atom_id res chain seq x y z
N MET A 1 -19.24 -3.29 -17.15
CA MET A 1 -17.86 -3.03 -16.70
C MET A 1 -17.93 -2.29 -15.37
N ASN A 2 -17.15 -2.71 -14.41
CA ASN A 2 -17.05 -2.04 -13.11
C ASN A 2 -16.36 -0.67 -13.27
N PRO A 3 -16.79 0.38 -12.57
CA PRO A 3 -16.13 1.70 -12.60
C PRO A 3 -14.63 1.65 -12.27
N ILE A 4 -14.22 0.76 -11.36
CA ILE A 4 -12.80 0.55 -11.03
C ILE A 4 -12.03 0.02 -12.24
N ASP A 5 -12.59 -0.94 -12.98
CA ASP A 5 -11.95 -1.51 -14.16
C ASP A 5 -11.75 -0.45 -15.25
N ILE A 6 -12.76 0.42 -15.44
CA ILE A 6 -12.66 1.55 -16.39
C ILE A 6 -11.56 2.51 -15.94
N ALA A 7 -11.51 2.88 -14.66
CA ALA A 7 -10.48 3.77 -14.13
C ALA A 7 -9.06 3.20 -14.33
N VAL A 8 -8.87 1.91 -14.06
CA VAL A 8 -7.59 1.21 -14.29
C VAL A 8 -7.18 1.28 -15.75
N LEU A 9 -8.09 0.97 -16.68
CA LEU A 9 -7.81 1.03 -18.13
C LEU A 9 -7.48 2.45 -18.59
N VAL A 10 -8.20 3.45 -18.10
CA VAL A 10 -7.92 4.87 -18.39
C VAL A 10 -6.54 5.26 -17.90
N ILE A 11 -6.17 4.89 -16.67
CA ILE A 11 -4.84 5.17 -16.11
C ILE A 11 -3.76 4.51 -16.98
N LEU A 12 -3.89 3.23 -17.31
CA LEU A 12 -2.93 2.52 -18.16
C LEU A 12 -2.82 3.17 -19.54
N ALA A 13 -3.94 3.56 -20.16
CA ALA A 13 -3.94 4.25 -21.44
C ALA A 13 -3.23 5.61 -21.39
N LEU A 14 -3.44 6.40 -20.34
CA LEU A 14 -2.76 7.68 -20.13
C LEU A 14 -1.25 7.49 -19.98
N PHE A 15 -0.82 6.49 -19.23
CA PHE A 15 0.61 6.18 -19.08
C PHE A 15 1.21 5.65 -20.39
N ALA A 16 0.48 4.84 -21.15
CA ALA A 16 0.88 4.35 -22.46
C ALA A 16 1.07 5.51 -23.45
N LEU A 17 0.08 6.40 -23.56
CA LEU A 17 0.15 7.60 -24.41
C LEU A 17 1.29 8.53 -23.99
N ALA A 18 1.49 8.74 -22.69
CA ALA A 18 2.60 9.54 -22.19
C ALA A 18 3.97 8.92 -22.55
N GLY A 19 4.08 7.60 -22.50
CA GLY A 19 5.29 6.87 -22.93
C GLY A 19 5.51 6.96 -24.43
N LEU A 20 4.45 6.80 -25.25
CA LEU A 20 4.47 6.95 -26.69
C LEU A 20 4.97 8.34 -27.11
N TYR A 21 4.49 9.39 -26.43
CA TYR A 21 4.82 10.77 -26.73
C TYR A 21 6.25 11.15 -26.31
N ARG A 22 6.71 10.65 -25.15
CA ARG A 22 8.04 10.98 -24.60
C ARG A 22 9.19 10.18 -25.22
N GLY A 23 8.90 9.03 -25.85
CA GLY A 23 9.88 8.12 -26.42
C GLY A 23 10.54 7.20 -25.37
N PHE A 24 11.42 6.30 -25.84
CA PHE A 24 12.01 5.23 -25.04
C PHE A 24 12.92 5.75 -23.92
N LEU A 25 13.89 6.60 -24.26
CA LEU A 25 14.93 7.02 -23.31
C LEU A 25 14.32 7.76 -22.11
N THR A 26 13.45 8.74 -22.36
CA THR A 26 12.78 9.49 -21.29
C THR A 26 11.84 8.59 -20.48
N SER A 27 11.16 7.62 -21.14
CA SER A 27 10.31 6.63 -20.45
C SER A 27 11.13 5.70 -19.58
N LEU A 28 12.33 5.29 -20.04
CA LEU A 28 13.26 4.45 -19.27
C LEU A 28 13.77 5.17 -18.01
N PHE A 29 14.21 6.44 -18.14
CA PHE A 29 14.61 7.24 -16.98
C PHE A 29 13.47 7.45 -16.00
N ASN A 30 12.26 7.70 -16.50
CA ASN A 30 11.09 7.82 -15.64
C ASN A 30 10.73 6.52 -14.92
N LEU A 31 10.85 5.36 -15.58
CA LEU A 31 10.65 4.06 -14.96
C LEU A 31 11.74 3.80 -13.91
N GLY A 32 13.00 4.06 -14.23
CA GLY A 32 14.11 3.97 -13.29
C GLY A 32 13.89 4.84 -12.04
N ALA A 33 13.39 6.06 -12.23
CA ALA A 33 13.04 6.94 -11.12
C ALA A 33 11.89 6.38 -10.24
N TYR A 34 10.91 5.68 -10.83
CA TYR A 34 9.90 4.98 -10.05
C TYR A 34 10.51 3.90 -9.16
N LEU A 35 11.36 3.04 -9.73
CA LEU A 35 12.01 1.95 -9.00
C LEU A 35 12.92 2.50 -7.89
N VAL A 36 13.72 3.52 -8.18
CA VAL A 36 14.56 4.19 -7.18
C VAL A 36 13.70 4.81 -6.07
N SER A 37 12.59 5.46 -6.42
CA SER A 37 11.67 6.03 -5.42
C SER A 37 11.05 4.97 -4.51
N ILE A 38 10.67 3.79 -5.08
CA ILE A 38 10.17 2.65 -4.29
C ILE A 38 11.25 2.13 -3.34
N LEU A 39 12.47 1.90 -3.84
CA LEU A 39 13.58 1.42 -3.00
C LEU A 39 13.92 2.37 -1.86
N LEU A 40 14.02 3.67 -2.17
CA LEU A 40 14.29 4.68 -1.14
C LEU A 40 13.12 4.81 -0.15
N ALA A 41 11.88 4.70 -0.62
CA ALA A 41 10.72 4.70 0.26
C ALA A 41 10.74 3.51 1.22
N LEU A 42 11.04 2.28 0.75
CA LEU A 42 11.20 1.11 1.61
C LEU A 42 12.34 1.27 2.62
N LEU A 43 13.48 1.86 2.19
CA LEU A 43 14.64 2.06 3.05
C LEU A 43 14.37 3.06 4.17
N PHE A 44 13.69 4.17 3.86
CA PHE A 44 13.46 5.26 4.81
C PHE A 44 12.12 5.17 5.55
N MET A 45 11.20 4.28 5.12
CA MET A 45 9.90 4.08 5.76
C MET A 45 10.01 3.81 7.28
N PRO A 46 10.91 2.94 7.78
CA PRO A 46 10.98 2.67 9.21
C PRO A 46 11.33 3.90 10.04
N LEU A 47 12.19 4.79 9.49
CA LEU A 47 12.54 6.05 10.18
C LEU A 47 11.34 7.00 10.29
N GLY A 48 10.57 7.15 9.20
CA GLY A 48 9.38 7.98 9.20
C GLY A 48 8.25 7.38 10.06
N ALA A 49 8.06 6.07 10.02
CA ALA A 49 7.07 5.37 10.83
C ALA A 49 7.37 5.50 12.33
N ASN A 50 8.63 5.32 12.73
CA ASN A 50 9.05 5.52 14.11
C ASN A 50 8.83 6.98 14.59
N GLY A 51 9.01 7.96 13.70
CA GLY A 51 8.71 9.35 14.00
C GLY A 51 7.23 9.60 14.29
N ILE A 52 6.32 8.93 13.57
CA ILE A 52 4.86 9.03 13.84
C ILE A 52 4.49 8.25 15.11
N ARG A 53 5.01 7.04 15.28
CA ARG A 53 4.73 6.20 16.46
C ARG A 53 5.22 6.85 17.76
N SER A 54 6.33 7.59 17.75
CA SER A 54 6.85 8.32 18.90
C SER A 54 6.03 9.56 19.28
N SER A 55 5.14 10.02 18.40
CA SER A 55 4.21 11.11 18.68
C SER A 55 2.90 10.56 19.24
N GLU A 56 2.76 10.59 20.57
CA GLU A 56 1.58 10.06 21.27
C GLU A 56 0.26 10.62 20.72
N SER A 57 0.21 11.90 20.37
CA SER A 57 -0.99 12.54 19.82
C SER A 57 -1.38 11.99 18.46
N LEU A 58 -0.40 11.83 17.54
CA LEU A 58 -0.67 11.30 16.21
C LEU A 58 -1.02 9.81 16.26
N TYR A 59 -0.29 9.06 17.08
CA TYR A 59 -0.52 7.64 17.21
C TYR A 59 -1.91 7.33 17.80
N ASN A 60 -2.29 7.99 18.90
CA ASN A 60 -3.61 7.83 19.51
C ASN A 60 -4.75 8.29 18.58
N MET A 61 -4.53 9.34 17.78
CA MET A 61 -5.50 9.75 16.78
C MET A 61 -5.72 8.65 15.74
N MET A 62 -4.64 8.04 15.23
CA MET A 62 -4.75 6.95 14.26
C MET A 62 -5.40 5.71 14.87
N LEU A 63 -5.05 5.37 16.12
CA LEU A 63 -5.63 4.26 16.85
C LEU A 63 -7.16 4.44 16.99
N TYR A 64 -7.60 5.65 17.31
CA TYR A 64 -9.02 5.97 17.46
C TYR A 64 -9.83 5.80 16.15
N TYR A 65 -9.23 6.14 14.99
CA TYR A 65 -9.93 6.03 13.71
C TYR A 65 -9.82 4.65 13.05
N THR A 66 -9.00 3.75 13.56
CA THR A 66 -8.82 2.42 12.95
C THR A 66 -9.61 1.31 13.63
N GLU A 67 -9.88 1.42 14.94
CA GLU A 67 -10.69 0.49 15.75
C GLU A 67 -10.64 -0.97 15.30
N GLY A 68 -9.42 -1.51 15.17
CA GLY A 68 -9.19 -2.84 14.59
C GLY A 68 -9.87 -3.99 15.35
N SER A 69 -10.15 -3.81 16.64
CA SER A 69 -10.88 -4.77 17.45
C SER A 69 -12.33 -5.00 17.00
N GLU A 70 -12.93 -4.08 16.24
CA GLU A 70 -14.28 -4.24 15.67
C GLU A 70 -14.38 -5.38 14.66
N TYR A 71 -13.25 -5.79 14.06
CA TYR A 71 -13.20 -6.97 13.18
C TYR A 71 -13.40 -8.29 13.92
N ILE A 72 -13.29 -8.32 15.26
CA ILE A 72 -13.52 -9.51 16.08
C ILE A 72 -15.00 -9.61 16.43
N THR A 73 -15.68 -10.57 15.81
CA THR A 73 -17.15 -10.74 15.95
C THR A 73 -17.60 -11.04 17.38
N ASN A 74 -16.81 -11.79 18.17
CA ASN A 74 -17.15 -12.13 19.55
C ASN A 74 -16.40 -11.24 20.53
N ALA A 75 -17.13 -10.42 21.28
CA ALA A 75 -16.59 -9.48 22.28
C ALA A 75 -15.78 -10.16 23.41
N GLU A 76 -15.98 -11.44 23.70
CA GLU A 76 -15.17 -12.17 24.67
C GLU A 76 -13.71 -12.29 24.21
N TYR A 77 -13.49 -12.58 22.91
CA TYR A 77 -12.15 -12.68 22.36
C TYR A 77 -11.42 -11.34 22.30
N VAL A 78 -12.13 -10.21 22.19
CA VAL A 78 -11.50 -8.88 22.20
C VAL A 78 -10.67 -8.68 23.47
N ARG A 79 -11.18 -9.16 24.61
CA ARG A 79 -10.55 -9.00 25.93
C ARG A 79 -9.74 -10.23 26.36
N ALA A 80 -9.75 -11.29 25.58
CA ALA A 80 -9.02 -12.51 25.89
C ALA A 80 -7.52 -12.28 25.74
N ASP A 81 -6.75 -12.79 26.70
CA ASP A 81 -5.30 -12.80 26.61
C ASP A 81 -4.87 -13.79 25.52
N ILE A 82 -3.91 -13.38 24.66
CA ILE A 82 -3.45 -14.21 23.54
C ILE A 82 -2.91 -15.56 23.98
N SER A 83 -2.34 -15.64 25.19
CA SER A 83 -1.84 -16.89 25.76
C SER A 83 -2.94 -17.88 26.13
N SER A 84 -4.18 -17.41 26.31
CA SER A 84 -5.35 -18.23 26.64
C SER A 84 -6.07 -18.80 25.40
N ILE A 85 -5.74 -18.32 24.19
CA ILE A 85 -6.39 -18.70 22.94
C ILE A 85 -5.54 -19.78 22.24
N SER A 86 -6.17 -20.89 21.88
CA SER A 86 -5.46 -21.93 21.13
C SER A 86 -5.12 -21.45 19.69
N SER A 87 -4.05 -22.02 19.12
CA SER A 87 -3.65 -21.66 17.76
C SER A 87 -4.74 -21.92 16.72
N GLN A 88 -5.59 -22.95 16.94
CA GLN A 88 -6.70 -23.24 16.05
C GLN A 88 -7.80 -22.17 16.15
N GLU A 89 -8.19 -21.79 17.38
CA GLU A 89 -9.19 -20.75 17.61
C GLU A 89 -8.71 -19.40 17.07
N LEU A 90 -7.44 -19.06 17.26
CA LEU A 90 -6.84 -17.85 16.70
C LEU A 90 -6.95 -17.81 15.18
N SER A 91 -6.61 -18.92 14.51
CA SER A 91 -6.74 -19.05 13.05
C SER A 91 -8.20 -18.87 12.60
N ASP A 92 -9.15 -19.46 13.32
CA ASP A 92 -10.58 -19.35 13.02
C ASP A 92 -11.10 -17.92 13.23
N ILE A 93 -10.66 -17.24 14.29
CA ILE A 93 -11.02 -15.84 14.55
C ILE A 93 -10.49 -14.93 13.43
N ILE A 94 -9.22 -15.05 13.06
CA ILE A 94 -8.60 -14.23 12.02
C ILE A 94 -9.25 -14.48 10.65
N SER A 95 -9.56 -15.74 10.32
CA SER A 95 -10.20 -16.06 9.05
C SER A 95 -11.63 -15.52 8.95
N ASN A 96 -12.37 -15.50 10.05
CA ASN A 96 -13.74 -15.00 10.13
C ASN A 96 -13.82 -13.46 10.24
N ALA A 97 -12.72 -12.81 10.56
CA ALA A 97 -12.67 -11.35 10.71
C ALA A 97 -12.75 -10.60 9.36
N HIS A 98 -12.64 -11.29 8.22
CA HIS A 98 -12.69 -10.70 6.87
C HIS A 98 -11.80 -9.45 6.71
N LEU A 99 -10.60 -9.50 7.29
CA LEU A 99 -9.67 -8.39 7.33
C LEU A 99 -9.18 -7.99 5.92
N PRO A 100 -9.01 -6.69 5.65
CA PRO A 100 -8.36 -6.24 4.44
C PRO A 100 -6.92 -6.78 4.34
N TYR A 101 -6.49 -7.14 3.11
CA TYR A 101 -5.10 -7.55 2.88
C TYR A 101 -4.13 -6.37 3.16
N PRO A 102 -3.00 -6.53 3.86
CA PRO A 102 -2.38 -7.78 4.34
C PRO A 102 -2.63 -8.09 5.84
N MET A 103 -3.62 -7.45 6.50
CA MET A 103 -3.81 -7.41 7.96
C MET A 103 -3.83 -8.78 8.63
N ALA A 104 -4.54 -9.75 8.06
CA ALA A 104 -4.65 -11.09 8.65
C ALA A 104 -3.28 -11.76 8.85
N LYS A 105 -2.40 -11.63 7.85
CA LYS A 105 -1.03 -12.16 7.91
C LYS A 105 -0.22 -11.45 9.00
N GLU A 106 -0.23 -10.12 8.99
CA GLU A 106 0.55 -9.30 9.91
C GLU A 106 0.10 -9.50 11.38
N ILE A 107 -1.21 -9.64 11.63
CA ILE A 107 -1.74 -9.95 12.97
C ILE A 107 -1.24 -11.32 13.44
N SER A 108 -1.32 -12.33 12.56
CA SER A 108 -0.83 -13.68 12.90
C SER A 108 0.66 -13.69 13.22
N GLU A 109 1.48 -12.98 12.45
CA GLU A 109 2.92 -12.87 12.66
C GLU A 109 3.25 -12.10 13.95
N ASN A 110 2.56 -11.01 14.23
CA ASN A 110 2.78 -10.21 15.44
C ASN A 110 2.40 -10.96 16.72
N ILE A 111 1.33 -11.76 16.68
CA ILE A 111 0.96 -12.62 17.80
C ILE A 111 1.99 -13.74 17.98
N ALA A 112 2.39 -14.40 16.89
CA ALA A 112 3.36 -15.50 16.96
C ALA A 112 4.75 -15.06 17.46
N THR A 113 5.13 -13.81 17.22
CA THR A 113 6.42 -13.22 17.66
C THR A 113 6.30 -12.38 18.94
N GLU A 114 5.10 -12.28 19.51
CA GLU A 114 4.82 -11.40 20.66
C GLU A 114 5.33 -9.96 20.45
N ALA A 115 5.13 -9.42 19.25
CA ALA A 115 5.77 -8.19 18.77
C ALA A 115 5.49 -6.95 19.65
N PHE A 116 4.43 -6.95 20.44
CA PHE A 116 4.03 -5.83 21.32
C PHE A 116 4.12 -6.17 22.82
N ALA A 117 4.74 -7.30 23.20
CA ALA A 117 4.84 -7.72 24.59
C ALA A 117 5.57 -6.69 25.47
N ASP A 118 6.63 -6.08 24.96
CA ASP A 118 7.39 -5.02 25.66
C ASP A 118 6.57 -3.75 25.91
N GLN A 119 5.46 -3.56 25.17
CA GLN A 119 4.53 -2.44 25.34
C GLN A 119 3.37 -2.77 26.30
N GLY A 120 3.35 -3.99 26.87
CA GLY A 120 2.30 -4.44 27.77
C GLY A 120 1.01 -4.83 27.07
N VAL A 121 1.04 -5.06 25.76
CA VAL A 121 -0.10 -5.52 24.97
C VAL A 121 -0.25 -7.03 25.15
N THR A 122 -1.37 -7.48 25.70
CA THR A 122 -1.63 -8.90 25.96
C THR A 122 -2.94 -9.40 25.38
N THR A 123 -3.90 -8.51 25.09
CA THR A 123 -5.21 -8.93 24.61
C THR A 123 -5.26 -9.03 23.09
N LEU A 124 -6.09 -9.93 22.57
CA LEU A 124 -6.28 -10.11 21.13
C LEU A 124 -6.77 -8.82 20.45
N GLY A 125 -7.70 -8.09 21.07
CA GLY A 125 -8.20 -6.82 20.54
C GLY A 125 -7.12 -5.77 20.41
N ASP A 126 -6.21 -5.68 21.39
CA ASP A 126 -5.09 -4.75 21.34
C ASP A 126 -4.08 -5.13 20.23
N TYR A 127 -3.81 -6.43 20.01
CA TYR A 127 -2.99 -6.88 18.89
C TYR A 127 -3.59 -6.51 17.54
N PHE A 128 -4.91 -6.65 17.36
CA PHE A 128 -5.60 -6.21 16.15
C PHE A 128 -5.45 -4.69 15.96
N ASN A 129 -5.76 -3.91 17.01
CA ASN A 129 -5.65 -2.45 16.97
C ASN A 129 -4.24 -2.00 16.63
N GLN A 130 -3.22 -2.48 17.35
CA GLN A 130 -1.82 -2.10 17.15
C GLN A 130 -1.31 -2.48 15.77
N THR A 131 -1.57 -3.70 15.32
CA THR A 131 -1.10 -4.16 14.01
C THR A 131 -1.70 -3.34 12.88
N ILE A 132 -3.02 -3.11 12.89
CA ILE A 132 -3.69 -2.36 11.81
C ILE A 132 -3.18 -0.93 11.74
N VAL A 133 -3.02 -0.26 12.89
CA VAL A 133 -2.45 1.09 12.95
C VAL A 133 -1.01 1.10 12.42
N CYS A 134 -0.18 0.13 12.80
CA CYS A 134 1.20 0.04 12.31
C CYS A 134 1.26 -0.14 10.79
N VAL A 135 0.44 -1.02 10.22
CA VAL A 135 0.35 -1.19 8.76
C VAL A 135 -0.08 0.10 8.09
N PHE A 136 -1.07 0.81 8.63
CA PHE A 136 -1.54 2.09 8.06
C PHE A 136 -0.47 3.17 8.11
N ILE A 137 0.24 3.31 9.23
CA ILE A 137 1.36 4.24 9.35
C ILE A 137 2.42 3.91 8.29
N ASN A 138 2.80 2.63 8.15
CA ASN A 138 3.80 2.20 7.18
C ASN A 138 3.38 2.48 5.74
N ILE A 139 2.12 2.22 5.36
CA ILE A 139 1.58 2.55 4.04
C ILE A 139 1.65 4.07 3.78
N LEU A 140 1.17 4.88 4.71
CA LEU A 140 1.12 6.33 4.55
C LEU A 140 2.53 6.94 4.47
N VAL A 141 3.44 6.52 5.34
CA VAL A 141 4.84 6.97 5.34
C VAL A 141 5.55 6.55 4.06
N PHE A 142 5.37 5.29 3.64
CA PHE A 142 5.93 4.80 2.39
C PHE A 142 5.48 5.65 1.19
N LEU A 143 4.17 5.89 1.07
CA LEU A 143 3.63 6.71 -0.01
C LEU A 143 4.10 8.16 0.04
N ALA A 144 4.20 8.75 1.25
CA ALA A 144 4.71 10.10 1.43
C ALA A 144 6.19 10.23 0.99
N ILE A 145 7.04 9.30 1.43
CA ILE A 145 8.46 9.27 1.03
C ILE A 145 8.58 9.01 -0.47
N PHE A 146 7.82 8.03 -1.00
CA PHE A 146 7.79 7.77 -2.43
C PHE A 146 7.44 9.03 -3.23
N ALA A 147 6.36 9.74 -2.86
CA ALA A 147 5.93 10.96 -3.53
C ALA A 147 7.00 12.06 -3.47
N LEU A 148 7.64 12.24 -2.31
CA LEU A 148 8.70 13.22 -2.11
C LEU A 148 9.91 12.91 -3.01
N VAL A 149 10.43 11.69 -2.95
CA VAL A 149 11.57 11.25 -3.78
C VAL A 149 11.22 11.35 -5.26
N ARG A 150 10.03 10.91 -5.64
CA ARG A 150 9.55 10.97 -7.03
C ARG A 150 9.46 12.41 -7.54
N LEU A 151 9.02 13.33 -6.69
CA LEU A 151 8.98 14.76 -7.02
C LEU A 151 10.39 15.30 -7.28
N ILE A 152 11.34 15.02 -6.40
CA ILE A 152 12.74 15.44 -6.53
C ILE A 152 13.34 14.88 -7.84
N LEU A 153 13.18 13.57 -8.09
CA LEU A 153 13.69 12.93 -9.31
C LEU A 153 13.01 13.45 -10.58
N ALA A 154 11.73 13.85 -10.50
CA ALA A 154 11.05 14.47 -11.63
C ALA A 154 11.68 15.83 -12.01
N PHE A 155 12.04 16.65 -11.05
CA PHE A 155 12.76 17.91 -11.30
C PHE A 155 14.13 17.66 -11.94
N VAL A 156 14.88 16.67 -11.44
CA VAL A 156 16.19 16.29 -12.00
C VAL A 156 16.05 15.83 -13.44
N ILE A 157 15.12 14.90 -13.74
CA ILE A 157 14.92 14.37 -15.09
C ILE A 157 14.48 15.47 -16.06
N ASN A 158 13.54 16.33 -15.67
CA ASN A 158 13.09 17.42 -16.53
C ASN A 158 14.22 18.46 -16.77
N GLY A 159 15.09 18.70 -15.79
CA GLY A 159 16.27 19.56 -15.94
C GLY A 159 17.27 18.98 -16.94
N VAL A 160 17.50 17.67 -16.90
CA VAL A 160 18.38 16.97 -17.86
C VAL A 160 17.78 16.95 -19.27
N ASP A 161 16.49 16.70 -19.40
CA ASP A 161 15.78 16.69 -20.71
C ASP A 161 15.84 18.07 -21.39
N TYR A 162 15.76 19.15 -20.60
CA TYR A 162 15.92 20.52 -21.12
C TYR A 162 17.34 20.83 -21.58
N ALA A 163 18.35 20.33 -20.86
CA ALA A 163 19.77 20.58 -21.17
C ALA A 163 20.28 19.72 -22.35
N TRP A 164 19.69 18.55 -22.57
CA TRP A 164 20.13 17.56 -23.58
C TRP A 164 19.01 17.22 -24.58
N SER A 165 18.75 18.12 -25.50
CA SER A 165 17.93 17.82 -26.67
C SER A 165 18.71 16.93 -27.66
N PHE A 166 18.54 15.60 -27.57
CA PHE A 166 19.09 14.64 -28.53
C PHE A 166 18.11 14.43 -29.70
N PRO A 167 18.43 14.96 -30.92
CA PRO A 167 17.54 14.83 -32.10
C PRO A 167 17.56 13.43 -32.74
N LEU A 168 18.51 12.56 -32.39
CA LEU A 168 18.90 11.40 -33.20
C LEU A 168 18.14 10.09 -32.89
N LEU A 169 17.27 10.01 -31.87
CA LEU A 169 16.67 8.74 -31.45
C LEU A 169 15.13 8.68 -31.62
N ARG A 170 14.54 9.48 -32.49
CA ARG A 170 13.10 9.74 -32.54
C ARG A 170 12.23 8.77 -33.34
N SER A 171 12.77 7.89 -34.16
CA SER A 171 11.99 7.19 -35.20
C SER A 171 11.61 5.73 -34.96
N GLY A 172 12.25 5.01 -34.03
CA GLY A 172 11.88 3.64 -33.64
C GLY A 172 11.39 3.52 -32.19
N ASP A 173 11.35 4.62 -31.52
CA ASP A 173 11.44 4.80 -30.10
C ASP A 173 10.06 4.88 -29.38
N SER A 174 9.01 5.24 -30.11
CA SER A 174 7.72 5.55 -29.52
C SER A 174 6.96 4.30 -29.03
N LEU A 175 7.05 3.18 -29.76
CA LEU A 175 6.38 1.95 -29.35
C LEU A 175 7.04 1.32 -28.11
N LEU A 176 8.37 1.33 -28.05
CA LEU A 176 9.09 0.90 -26.85
C LEU A 176 8.82 1.84 -25.67
N GLY A 177 8.75 3.15 -25.94
CA GLY A 177 8.34 4.14 -24.96
C GLY A 177 6.93 3.91 -24.41
N MET A 178 5.99 3.50 -25.28
CA MET A 178 4.63 3.10 -24.88
C MET A 178 4.65 1.89 -23.93
N GLY A 179 5.42 0.84 -24.25
CA GLY A 179 5.56 -0.34 -23.41
C GLY A 179 6.10 0.01 -22.01
N LEU A 180 7.14 0.85 -21.94
CA LEU A 180 7.67 1.35 -20.66
C LEU A 180 6.66 2.25 -19.93
N GLY A 181 5.84 2.99 -20.67
CA GLY A 181 4.73 3.76 -20.13
C GLY A 181 3.69 2.87 -19.44
N VAL A 182 3.26 1.78 -20.09
CA VAL A 182 2.35 0.80 -19.52
C VAL A 182 2.95 0.19 -18.24
N LEU A 183 4.21 -0.25 -18.27
CA LEU A 183 4.89 -0.82 -17.12
C LEU A 183 4.93 0.17 -15.94
N ARG A 184 5.23 1.44 -16.20
CA ARG A 184 5.15 2.51 -15.19
C ARG A 184 3.74 2.71 -14.68
N GLY A 185 2.72 2.61 -15.55
CA GLY A 185 1.31 2.67 -15.16
C GLY A 185 0.91 1.52 -14.23
N MET A 186 1.43 0.31 -14.45
CA MET A 186 1.23 -0.82 -13.54
C MET A 186 1.81 -0.54 -12.15
N PHE A 187 3.03 -0.01 -12.04
CA PHE A 187 3.60 0.39 -10.76
C PHE A 187 2.78 1.49 -10.08
N ALA A 188 2.30 2.47 -10.84
CA ALA A 188 1.44 3.53 -10.30
C ALA A 188 0.12 2.97 -9.77
N LEU A 189 -0.46 1.96 -10.42
CA LEU A 189 -1.66 1.27 -9.94
C LEU A 189 -1.37 0.46 -8.68
N PHE A 190 -0.26 -0.27 -8.58
CA PHE A 190 0.11 -0.94 -7.32
C PHE A 190 0.21 0.05 -6.16
N LEU A 191 0.82 1.23 -6.37
CA LEU A 191 0.90 2.29 -5.38
C LEU A 191 -0.48 2.86 -5.01
N LEU A 192 -1.36 3.06 -6.00
CA LEU A 192 -2.72 3.54 -5.75
C LEU A 192 -3.53 2.52 -4.94
N PHE A 193 -3.43 1.25 -5.29
CA PHE A 193 -4.14 0.17 -4.60
C PHE A 193 -3.59 -0.12 -3.20
N MET A 194 -2.42 0.41 -2.83
CA MET A 194 -1.95 0.39 -1.43
C MET A 194 -2.84 1.21 -0.49
N LEU A 195 -3.61 2.18 -1.00
CA LEU A 195 -4.58 2.91 -0.18
C LEU A 195 -5.88 2.13 0.07
N LEU A 196 -6.09 1.03 -0.63
CA LEU A 196 -7.35 0.29 -0.55
C LEU A 196 -7.64 -0.31 0.84
N PRO A 197 -6.67 -0.92 1.56
CA PRO A 197 -6.92 -1.40 2.92
C PRO A 197 -7.38 -0.28 3.86
N ILE A 198 -6.77 0.90 3.77
CA ILE A 198 -7.17 2.07 4.55
C ILE A 198 -8.59 2.50 4.18
N GLY A 199 -8.87 2.57 2.87
CA GLY A 199 -10.20 2.90 2.35
C GLY A 199 -11.27 1.90 2.80
N LEU A 200 -10.99 0.61 2.77
CA LEU A 200 -11.92 -0.44 3.18
C LEU A 200 -12.16 -0.43 4.70
N THR A 201 -11.16 -0.09 5.51
CA THR A 201 -11.35 0.02 6.96
C THR A 201 -12.21 1.24 7.31
N ILE A 202 -11.96 2.41 6.71
CA ILE A 202 -12.70 3.64 7.02
C ILE A 202 -14.08 3.65 6.35
N LEU A 203 -14.18 3.13 5.12
CA LEU A 203 -15.39 3.17 4.29
C LEU A 203 -16.07 1.80 4.16
N GLY A 204 -15.58 0.77 4.85
CA GLY A 204 -16.08 -0.60 4.75
C GLY A 204 -17.52 -0.77 5.25
N GLN A 205 -18.05 0.19 6.00
CA GLN A 205 -19.46 0.26 6.37
C GLN A 205 -20.40 0.47 5.17
N PHE A 206 -19.84 0.91 4.02
CA PHE A 206 -20.62 1.09 2.80
C PHE A 206 -20.54 -0.16 1.93
N GLU A 207 -21.58 -0.98 1.92
CA GLU A 207 -21.70 -2.19 1.08
C GLU A 207 -21.35 -1.95 -0.40
N LEU A 208 -21.64 -0.73 -0.89
CA LEU A 208 -21.34 -0.34 -2.26
C LEU A 208 -19.84 -0.32 -2.56
N VAL A 209 -19.00 0.10 -1.60
CA VAL A 209 -17.54 0.14 -1.77
C VAL A 209 -16.98 -1.26 -1.83
N GLN A 210 -17.41 -2.15 -0.94
CA GLN A 210 -17.01 -3.56 -0.95
C GLN A 210 -17.44 -4.24 -2.26
N ALA A 211 -18.70 -4.06 -2.67
CA ALA A 211 -19.21 -4.61 -3.92
C ALA A 211 -18.44 -4.13 -5.15
N LEU A 212 -18.04 -2.85 -5.21
CA LEU A 212 -17.22 -2.33 -6.30
C LEU A 212 -15.85 -2.99 -6.37
N VAL A 213 -15.21 -3.21 -5.22
CA VAL A 213 -13.89 -3.84 -5.13
C VAL A 213 -13.97 -5.32 -5.49
N ASP A 214 -14.95 -6.05 -4.94
CA ASP A 214 -15.08 -7.49 -5.13
C ASP A 214 -15.50 -7.90 -6.55
N HIS A 215 -16.28 -7.04 -7.22
CA HIS A 215 -16.71 -7.30 -8.61
C HIS A 215 -15.72 -6.73 -9.66
N SER A 216 -14.59 -6.17 -9.27
CA SER A 216 -13.57 -5.66 -10.18
C SER A 216 -12.50 -6.72 -10.45
N ILE A 217 -12.25 -7.02 -11.72
CA ILE A 217 -11.20 -7.94 -12.15
C ILE A 217 -9.81 -7.37 -11.84
N PHE A 218 -9.61 -6.09 -12.11
CA PHE A 218 -8.33 -5.41 -11.87
C PHE A 218 -8.06 -5.16 -10.39
N SER A 219 -9.10 -4.97 -9.56
CA SER A 219 -8.94 -4.89 -8.12
C SER A 219 -8.36 -6.19 -7.56
N ALA A 220 -8.87 -7.35 -7.97
CA ALA A 220 -8.31 -8.64 -7.57
C ALA A 220 -6.82 -8.75 -7.90
N PHE A 221 -6.39 -8.27 -9.07
CA PHE A 221 -4.99 -8.30 -9.48
C PHE A 221 -4.14 -7.28 -8.71
N PHE A 222 -4.49 -5.98 -8.76
CA PHE A 222 -3.66 -4.92 -8.19
C PHE A 222 -3.72 -4.82 -6.66
N TYR A 223 -4.72 -5.39 -6.03
CA TYR A 223 -4.86 -5.39 -4.58
C TYR A 223 -4.36 -6.70 -3.95
N ARG A 224 -4.94 -7.85 -4.32
CA ARG A 224 -4.60 -9.14 -3.70
C ARG A 224 -3.21 -9.64 -4.08
N SER A 225 -2.69 -9.27 -5.26
CA SER A 225 -1.33 -9.56 -5.71
C SER A 225 -0.37 -8.39 -5.49
N ASN A 226 -0.71 -7.44 -4.61
CA ASN A 226 0.10 -6.26 -4.37
C ASN A 226 1.34 -6.61 -3.55
N PHE A 227 2.46 -6.79 -4.24
CA PHE A 227 3.72 -7.12 -3.60
C PHE A 227 4.25 -6.00 -2.69
N LEU A 228 3.87 -4.73 -2.94
CA LEU A 228 4.25 -3.61 -2.06
C LEU A 228 3.51 -3.68 -0.73
N LEU A 229 2.22 -4.06 -0.74
CA LEU A 229 1.47 -4.31 0.49
C LEU A 229 2.02 -5.49 1.28
N ALA A 230 2.49 -6.54 0.59
CA ALA A 230 3.11 -7.70 1.24
C ALA A 230 4.42 -7.36 1.97
N LEU A 231 5.03 -6.20 1.66
CA LEU A 231 6.25 -5.70 2.31
C LEU A 231 5.97 -4.71 3.45
N MET A 232 4.71 -4.40 3.74
CA MET A 232 4.36 -3.46 4.81
C MET A 232 4.31 -4.20 6.15
N PRO A 233 5.24 -3.95 7.08
CA PRO A 233 5.26 -4.63 8.37
C PRO A 233 4.10 -4.20 9.25
N GLY A 234 3.65 -5.10 10.12
CA GLY A 234 2.60 -4.88 11.12
C GLY A 234 3.11 -4.39 12.48
N ALA A 235 4.42 -4.29 12.66
CA ALA A 235 5.05 -3.85 13.90
C ALA A 235 6.23 -2.90 13.64
#